data_f9187d85716255553f3e16b1aee1330f
#
_entry.id   f9187d85716255553f3e16b1aee1330f
#
_cell.length_a   1.000
_cell.length_b   1.000
_cell.length_c   1.000
_cell.angle_alpha   90.00
_cell.angle_beta   90.00
_cell.angle_gamma   90.00
#
_symmetry.space_group_name_H-M   'P 1'
#
loop_
_entity.id
_entity.type
_entity.pdbx_description
1 polymer ?
#
loop_
_entity_poly.entity_id
_entity_poly.type
_entity_poly.pdbx_seq_one_letter_code
_entity_poly.pdbx_strand_id
1 'polypeptide(L)'
;LEVDFRQNDDESELLRDLVDDVNNFDAFIINPAGLSKSSFIDYDAFSAAINKITNLSKPVIEVRIENIFIQEGSKPLRGNESGVGFVSGLGKYGYVLAINSINKKLSNN
;
A
#
# COMPACT_ATOMS: atom_id res chain seq x y z
N LEU A 1 -1.10 -4.11 18.63
CA LEU A 1 -1.13 -4.18 17.18
C LEU A 1 -0.39 -5.41 16.69
N GLU A 2 -1.06 -6.25 15.94
CA GLU A 2 -0.49 -7.46 15.38
C GLU A 2 -0.19 -7.24 13.91
N VAL A 3 1.04 -7.58 13.47
CA VAL A 3 1.48 -7.32 12.10
C VAL A 3 1.80 -8.64 11.41
N ASP A 4 1.18 -8.86 10.25
CA ASP A 4 1.47 -9.97 9.36
C ASP A 4 2.26 -9.42 8.18
N PHE A 5 3.49 -9.87 8.01
CA PHE A 5 4.38 -9.40 6.97
C PHE A 5 4.45 -10.42 5.84
N ARG A 6 4.27 -9.95 4.61
CA ARG A 6 4.35 -10.79 3.41
C ARG A 6 5.18 -10.15 2.33
N GLN A 7 5.92 -10.98 1.59
CA GLN A 7 6.66 -10.55 0.42
C GLN A 7 6.17 -11.32 -0.79
N ASN A 8 5.94 -10.59 -1.88
CA ASN A 8 5.53 -11.17 -3.15
C ASN A 8 6.45 -10.66 -4.25
N ASP A 9 6.95 -11.57 -5.08
CA ASP A 9 7.82 -11.22 -6.20
C ASP A 9 7.04 -10.93 -7.48
N ASP A 10 5.75 -11.12 -7.44
CA ASP A 10 4.87 -11.17 -8.60
C ASP A 10 3.64 -10.29 -8.32
N GLU A 11 3.30 -9.47 -9.30
CA GLU A 11 2.14 -8.58 -9.27
C GLU A 11 0.85 -9.34 -8.98
N SER A 12 0.66 -10.49 -9.63
CA SER A 12 -0.54 -11.30 -9.46
C SER A 12 -0.70 -11.81 -8.04
N GLU A 13 0.40 -12.18 -7.40
CA GLU A 13 0.38 -12.65 -6.01
C GLU A 13 0.04 -11.52 -5.05
N LEU A 14 0.62 -10.34 -5.26
CA LEU A 14 0.31 -9.19 -4.42
C LEU A 14 -1.16 -8.81 -4.55
N LEU A 15 -1.66 -8.76 -5.78
CA LEU A 15 -3.05 -8.42 -6.03
C LEU A 15 -4.00 -9.44 -5.41
N ARG A 16 -3.68 -10.72 -5.53
CA ARG A 16 -4.49 -11.79 -4.95
C ARG A 16 -4.53 -11.68 -3.43
N ASP A 17 -3.40 -11.41 -2.81
CA ASP A 17 -3.36 -11.24 -1.36
C ASP A 17 -4.26 -10.09 -0.91
N LEU A 18 -4.24 -8.98 -1.62
CA LEU A 18 -5.12 -7.84 -1.28
C LEU A 18 -6.60 -8.22 -1.39
N VAL A 19 -6.96 -8.93 -2.44
CA VAL A 19 -8.36 -9.34 -2.64
C VAL A 19 -8.79 -10.36 -1.59
N ASP A 20 -7.94 -11.35 -1.31
CA ASP A 20 -8.28 -12.44 -0.39
C ASP A 20 -8.32 -11.99 1.05
N ASP A 21 -7.48 -11.01 1.41
CA ASP A 21 -7.30 -10.60 2.80
C ASP A 21 -8.10 -9.36 3.19
N VAL A 22 -8.93 -8.84 2.30
CA VAL A 22 -9.68 -7.62 2.57
C VAL A 22 -10.50 -7.68 3.86
N ASN A 23 -11.01 -8.86 4.21
CA ASN A 23 -11.80 -9.07 5.43
C ASN A 23 -11.01 -9.62 6.61
N ASN A 24 -9.74 -9.95 6.40
CA ASN A 24 -8.94 -10.63 7.43
C ASN A 24 -8.08 -9.67 8.26
N PHE A 25 -7.89 -8.46 7.80
CA PHE A 25 -7.06 -7.46 8.46
C PHE A 25 -7.79 -6.13 8.57
N ASP A 26 -7.37 -5.32 9.54
CA ASP A 26 -7.99 -4.03 9.82
C ASP A 26 -7.33 -2.87 9.08
N ALA A 27 -6.14 -3.09 8.55
CA ALA A 27 -5.37 -2.07 7.83
C ALA A 27 -4.32 -2.74 6.95
N PHE A 28 -3.81 -1.99 5.98
CA PHE A 28 -2.86 -2.51 5.01
C PHE A 28 -1.74 -1.51 4.77
N ILE A 29 -0.51 -2.02 4.72
CA ILE A 29 0.65 -1.27 4.27
C ILE A 29 1.20 -1.99 3.05
N ILE A 30 1.33 -1.27 1.94
CA ILE A 30 1.73 -1.85 0.66
C ILE A 30 3.01 -1.18 0.19
N ASN A 31 4.01 -1.99 -0.14
CA ASN A 31 5.21 -1.51 -0.82
C ASN A 31 5.35 -2.24 -2.16
N PRO A 32 4.86 -1.65 -3.23
CA PRO A 32 4.96 -2.27 -4.56
C PRO A 32 6.34 -2.16 -5.19
N ALA A 33 7.24 -1.38 -4.60
CA ALA A 33 8.67 -1.31 -4.96
C ALA A 33 8.94 -1.46 -6.45
N GLY A 34 9.60 -2.54 -6.86
CA GLY A 34 9.96 -2.78 -8.25
C GLY A 34 8.77 -3.00 -9.18
N LEU A 35 7.63 -3.42 -8.66
CA LEU A 35 6.43 -3.64 -9.47
C LEU A 35 5.93 -2.34 -10.09
N SER A 36 6.02 -1.25 -9.35
CA SER A 36 5.52 0.05 -9.82
C SER A 36 6.30 0.62 -11.00
N LYS A 37 7.47 0.05 -11.29
CA LYS A 37 8.28 0.45 -12.45
C LYS A 37 7.97 -0.39 -13.68
N SER A 38 7.16 -1.44 -13.53
CA SER A 38 6.83 -2.33 -14.63
C SER A 38 5.75 -1.70 -15.51
N SER A 39 5.94 -1.79 -16.82
CA SER A 39 4.91 -1.38 -17.77
C SER A 39 3.74 -2.37 -17.82
N PHE A 40 3.89 -3.52 -17.17
CA PHE A 40 2.87 -4.55 -17.13
C PHE A 40 1.97 -4.49 -15.91
N ILE A 41 2.27 -3.58 -14.97
CA ILE A 41 1.45 -3.47 -13.76
C ILE A 41 0.03 -3.00 -14.13
N ASP A 42 -0.96 -3.70 -13.61
CA ASP A 42 -2.36 -3.37 -13.85
C ASP A 42 -2.84 -2.40 -12.76
N TYR A 43 -2.69 -1.11 -13.04
CA TYR A 43 -3.10 -0.07 -12.10
C TYR A 43 -4.58 -0.07 -11.83
N ASP A 44 -5.41 -0.44 -12.81
CA ASP A 44 -6.85 -0.47 -12.62
C ASP A 44 -7.26 -1.59 -11.66
N ALA A 45 -6.63 -2.75 -11.79
CA ALA A 45 -6.90 -3.87 -10.88
C ALA A 45 -6.46 -3.55 -9.45
N PHE A 46 -5.29 -2.94 -9.28
CA PHE A 46 -4.82 -2.51 -7.96
C PHE A 46 -5.73 -1.43 -7.37
N SER A 47 -6.14 -0.48 -8.18
CA SER A 47 -7.07 0.57 -7.74
C SER A 47 -8.39 -0.02 -7.26
N ALA A 48 -8.93 -0.98 -8.00
CA ALA A 48 -10.18 -1.64 -7.62
C ALA A 48 -10.03 -2.39 -6.29
N ALA A 49 -8.92 -3.11 -6.11
CA ALA A 49 -8.67 -3.85 -4.87
C ALA A 49 -8.53 -2.89 -3.67
N ILE A 50 -7.78 -1.80 -3.84
CA ILE A 50 -7.57 -0.81 -2.79
C ILE A 50 -8.88 -0.10 -2.46
N ASN A 51 -9.71 0.20 -3.45
CA ASN A 51 -11.02 0.82 -3.23
C ASN A 51 -11.94 -0.06 -2.39
N LYS A 52 -11.90 -1.36 -2.58
CA LYS A 52 -12.68 -2.27 -1.72
C LYS A 52 -12.27 -2.14 -0.26
N ILE A 53 -10.98 -2.02 -0.01
CA ILE A 53 -10.45 -1.88 1.34
C ILE A 53 -10.88 -0.55 1.95
N THR A 54 -10.68 0.55 1.22
CA THR A 54 -11.00 1.89 1.73
C THR A 54 -12.50 2.10 1.89
N ASN A 55 -13.32 1.44 1.07
CA ASN A 55 -14.77 1.51 1.21
C ASN A 55 -15.27 0.83 2.50
N LEU A 56 -14.45 -0.05 3.09
CA LEU A 56 -14.73 -0.63 4.40
C LEU A 56 -14.17 0.23 5.54
N SER A 57 -13.72 1.43 5.24
CA SER A 57 -13.10 2.35 6.19
C SER A 57 -11.82 1.82 6.81
N LYS A 58 -11.12 0.94 6.10
CA LYS A 58 -9.84 0.39 6.55
C LYS A 58 -8.69 1.21 5.99
N PRO A 59 -7.74 1.62 6.83
CA PRO A 59 -6.59 2.40 6.37
C PRO A 59 -5.71 1.63 5.39
N VAL A 60 -5.26 2.31 4.35
CA VAL A 60 -4.25 1.79 3.42
C VAL A 60 -3.16 2.84 3.28
N ILE A 61 -1.92 2.43 3.45
CA ILE A 61 -0.77 3.31 3.27
C ILE A 61 0.19 2.66 2.28
N GLU A 62 0.56 3.39 1.25
CA GLU A 62 1.59 2.98 0.32
C GLU A 62 2.92 3.53 0.81
N VAL A 63 3.93 2.66 0.96
CA VAL A 63 5.28 3.03 1.40
C VAL A 63 6.26 2.75 0.27
N ARG A 64 7.08 3.75 -0.05
CA ARG A 64 8.21 3.63 -0.96
C ARG A 64 9.48 3.98 -0.22
N ILE A 65 10.44 3.08 -0.21
CA ILE A 65 11.71 3.31 0.48
C ILE A 65 12.47 4.45 -0.17
N GLU A 66 12.49 4.49 -1.50
CA GLU A 66 13.12 5.54 -2.27
C GLU A 66 12.13 6.61 -2.68
N ASN A 67 12.62 7.82 -2.97
CA ASN A 67 11.78 8.89 -3.46
C ASN A 67 11.41 8.62 -4.93
N ILE A 68 10.18 8.21 -5.18
CA ILE A 68 9.73 7.85 -6.51
C ILE A 68 9.65 9.03 -7.47
N PHE A 69 9.58 10.25 -6.94
CA PHE A 69 9.44 11.45 -7.78
C PHE A 69 10.73 11.84 -8.48
N ILE A 70 11.87 11.26 -8.06
CA ILE A 70 13.14 11.44 -8.75
C ILE A 70 13.53 10.23 -9.59
N GLN A 71 12.71 9.18 -9.58
CA GLN A 71 12.93 7.98 -10.39
C GLN A 71 12.02 8.00 -11.60
N GLU A 72 12.63 7.99 -12.78
CA GLU A 72 11.88 7.98 -14.03
C GLU A 72 11.00 6.74 -14.13
N GLY A 73 9.76 6.93 -14.55
CA GLY A 73 8.81 5.83 -14.76
C GLY A 73 8.11 5.34 -13.50
N SER A 74 8.48 5.86 -12.32
CA SER A 74 7.82 5.47 -11.08
C SER A 74 6.63 6.39 -10.79
N LYS A 75 5.55 5.80 -10.26
CA LYS A 75 4.38 6.56 -9.83
C LYS A 75 3.65 5.79 -8.73
N PRO A 76 2.88 6.49 -7.88
CA PRO A 76 2.06 5.81 -6.87
C PRO A 76 1.03 4.90 -7.52
N LEU A 77 0.70 3.78 -6.87
CA LEU A 77 -0.32 2.88 -7.35
C LEU A 77 -1.70 3.53 -7.38
N ARG A 78 -1.98 4.39 -6.41
CA ARG A 78 -3.29 5.02 -6.27
C ARG A 78 -3.30 6.47 -6.71
N GLY A 79 -2.13 7.05 -6.95
CA GLY A 79 -2.08 8.46 -7.30
C GLY A 79 -2.71 9.35 -6.23
N ASN A 80 -3.72 10.12 -6.60
CA ASN A 80 -4.36 11.09 -5.72
C ASN A 80 -5.67 10.61 -5.11
N GLU A 81 -5.93 9.30 -5.12
CA GLU A 81 -7.16 8.77 -4.56
C GLU A 81 -7.26 9.06 -3.06
N SER A 82 -8.42 9.54 -2.63
CA SER A 82 -8.64 9.83 -1.22
C SER A 82 -8.75 8.54 -0.43
N GLY A 83 -8.32 8.59 0.83
CA GLY A 83 -8.36 7.43 1.72
C GLY A 83 -7.10 6.58 1.70
N VAL A 84 -6.14 6.91 0.85
CA VAL A 84 -4.85 6.21 0.80
C VAL A 84 -3.74 7.16 1.23
N GLY A 85 -3.00 6.76 2.26
CA GLY A 85 -1.80 7.48 2.68
C GLY A 85 -0.61 7.12 1.80
N PHE A 86 0.38 8.00 1.77
CA PHE A 86 1.56 7.80 0.96
C PHE A 86 2.80 8.31 1.67
N VAL A 87 3.83 7.46 1.76
CA VAL A 87 5.11 7.80 2.35
C VAL A 87 6.21 7.41 1.37
N SER A 88 7.11 8.33 1.07
CA SER A 88 8.16 8.11 0.08
C SER A 88 9.46 8.77 0.50
N GLY A 89 10.57 8.11 0.21
CA GLY A 89 11.90 8.74 0.35
C GLY A 89 12.50 8.70 1.73
N LEU A 90 11.92 7.96 2.67
CA LEU A 90 12.39 7.90 4.05
C LEU A 90 13.08 6.58 4.40
N GLY A 91 13.41 5.78 3.39
CA GLY A 91 13.99 4.47 3.62
C GLY A 91 13.04 3.61 4.44
N LYS A 92 13.60 2.73 5.24
CA LYS A 92 12.81 1.83 6.09
C LYS A 92 11.99 2.56 7.16
N TYR A 93 12.34 3.80 7.45
CA TYR A 93 11.60 4.62 8.42
C TYR A 93 10.16 4.86 7.97
N GLY A 94 9.91 4.75 6.66
CA GLY A 94 8.55 4.84 6.12
C GLY A 94 7.60 3.83 6.74
N TYR A 95 8.08 2.62 7.01
CA TYR A 95 7.27 1.59 7.65
C TYR A 95 6.93 1.95 9.09
N VAL A 96 7.87 2.54 9.81
CA VAL A 96 7.65 2.97 11.20
C VAL A 96 6.55 4.03 11.23
N LEU A 97 6.62 5.01 10.35
CA LEU A 97 5.59 6.05 10.26
C LEU A 97 4.24 5.48 9.88
N ALA A 98 4.20 4.56 8.92
CA ALA A 98 2.95 3.93 8.49
C ALA A 98 2.30 3.14 9.63
N ILE A 99 3.08 2.33 10.33
CA ILE A 99 2.58 1.52 11.45
C ILE A 99 2.05 2.43 12.56
N ASN A 100 2.81 3.46 12.91
CA ASN A 100 2.39 4.41 13.96
C ASN A 100 1.11 5.15 13.57
N SER A 101 0.99 5.56 12.31
CA SER A 101 -0.21 6.25 11.82
C SER A 101 -1.43 5.33 11.90
N ILE A 102 -1.28 4.08 11.48
CA ILE A 102 -2.37 3.10 11.53
C ILE A 102 -2.77 2.83 12.97
N ASN A 103 -1.79 2.61 13.84
CA ASN A 103 -2.07 2.33 15.24
C ASN A 103 -2.87 3.47 15.89
N LYS A 104 -2.46 4.70 15.63
CA LYS A 104 -3.18 5.88 16.13
C LYS A 104 -4.59 5.97 15.58
N LYS A 105 -4.75 5.72 14.28
CA LYS A 105 -6.06 5.81 13.62
C LYS A 105 -7.02 4.75 14.14
N LEU A 106 -6.56 3.52 14.32
CA LEU A 106 -7.39 2.43 14.84
C LEU A 106 -7.76 2.67 16.30
N SER A 107 -6.86 3.28 17.08
CA SER A 107 -7.10 3.55 18.50
C SER A 107 -8.13 4.67 18.71
N ASN A 108 -8.32 5.55 17.74
CA ASN A 108 -9.24 6.68 17.83
C ASN A 108 -10.64 6.37 17.28
N ASN A 109 -10.84 5.16 16.84
CA ASN A 109 -12.16 4.73 16.32
C ASN A 109 -12.99 4.03 17.43
#